data_71fa8991a78d1bbee7950058711d97a5
#
_entry.id   71fa8991a78d1bbee7950058711d97a5
#
_cell.length_a   1.000
_cell.length_b   1.000
_cell.length_c   1.000
_cell.angle_alpha   90.00
_cell.angle_beta   90.00
_cell.angle_gamma   90.00
#
_symmetry.space_group_name_H-M   'P 1'
#
loop_
_entity.id
_entity.type
_entity.pdbx_description
1 polymer ?
#
loop_
_entity_poly.entity_id
_entity_poly.type
_entity_poly.pdbx_seq_one_letter_code
_entity_poly.pdbx_strand_id
1 'polypeptide(L)'
;MAVAAACRGPRIVRTHGDFHPFNILFDEQDELALLDASRGCKGAAADDLTALAINYVFFALPRRATWRTAFAPLWKAFWESYRLARGAEELERDLGMAPPFMAWRALVVANPAWYPDVTLETRDAMLTLAERALDADGLDLDEVEELFA
;
A
#
# COMPACT_ATOMS: atom_id res chain seq x y z
N MET A 1 -13.98 -26.55 -17.65
CA MET A 1 -12.50 -26.59 -17.81
C MET A 1 -11.97 -25.27 -17.28
N ALA A 2 -11.47 -25.27 -16.04
CA ALA A 2 -10.77 -24.13 -15.49
C ALA A 2 -9.40 -24.06 -16.18
N VAL A 3 -9.18 -23.02 -16.97
CA VAL A 3 -7.85 -22.69 -17.49
C VAL A 3 -7.04 -22.27 -16.26
N ALA A 4 -6.05 -23.10 -15.90
CA ALA A 4 -5.08 -22.74 -14.89
C ALA A 4 -4.51 -21.36 -15.26
N ALA A 5 -4.77 -20.36 -14.41
CA ALA A 5 -4.07 -19.10 -14.47
C ALA A 5 -2.58 -19.44 -14.34
N ALA A 6 -1.86 -19.36 -15.45
CA ALA A 6 -0.43 -19.55 -15.44
C ALA A 6 0.12 -18.54 -14.44
N CYS A 7 0.79 -19.01 -13.39
CA CYS A 7 1.56 -18.18 -12.48
C CYS A 7 2.58 -17.38 -13.32
N ARG A 8 2.17 -16.23 -13.80
CA ARG A 8 3.09 -15.29 -14.43
C ARG A 8 3.90 -14.72 -13.27
N GLY A 9 5.16 -15.05 -13.23
CA GLY A 9 6.08 -14.56 -12.22
C GLY A 9 6.09 -13.02 -12.14
N PRO A 10 6.66 -12.45 -11.07
CA PRO A 10 6.67 -11.02 -10.85
C PRO A 10 7.29 -10.29 -12.04
N ARG A 11 6.61 -9.25 -12.50
CA ARG A 11 7.23 -8.33 -13.45
C ARG A 11 8.21 -7.44 -12.70
N ILE A 12 9.47 -7.55 -13.06
CA ILE A 12 10.51 -6.68 -12.50
C ILE A 12 10.45 -5.32 -13.20
N VAL A 13 10.23 -4.30 -12.40
CA VAL A 13 10.19 -2.90 -12.84
C VAL A 13 11.27 -2.08 -12.11
N ARG A 14 11.46 -0.84 -12.53
CA ARG A 14 12.24 0.11 -11.76
C ARG A 14 11.38 0.62 -10.62
N THR A 15 11.84 0.45 -9.38
CA THR A 15 11.16 0.89 -8.17
C THR A 15 11.82 2.16 -7.62
N HIS A 16 11.06 2.92 -6.85
CA HIS A 16 11.57 4.02 -6.01
C HIS A 16 12.29 3.45 -4.77
N GLY A 17 11.74 2.40 -4.16
CA GLY A 17 12.30 1.68 -3.01
C GLY A 17 11.97 2.32 -1.66
N ASP A 18 11.42 3.55 -1.65
CA ASP A 18 10.94 4.24 -0.45
C ASP A 18 9.80 5.21 -0.82
N PHE A 19 8.79 4.70 -1.54
CA PHE A 19 7.72 5.49 -2.12
C PHE A 19 6.63 5.78 -1.07
N HIS A 20 6.81 6.84 -0.29
CA HIS A 20 5.86 7.29 0.72
C HIS A 20 5.57 8.80 0.57
N PRO A 21 4.49 9.34 1.19
CA PRO A 21 4.04 10.72 0.97
C PRO A 21 5.09 11.81 1.21
N PHE A 22 6.02 11.61 2.16
CA PHE A 22 7.06 12.61 2.45
C PHE A 22 8.17 12.66 1.40
N ASN A 23 8.22 11.70 0.48
CA ASN A 23 9.12 11.70 -0.68
C ASN A 23 8.43 12.18 -1.96
N ILE A 24 7.20 12.70 -1.84
CA ILE A 24 6.42 13.23 -2.95
C ILE A 24 6.20 14.72 -2.72
N LEU A 25 6.70 15.55 -3.61
CA LEU A 25 6.50 16.99 -3.58
C LEU A 25 5.68 17.45 -4.78
N PHE A 26 4.85 18.44 -4.56
CA PHE A 26 4.18 19.19 -5.60
C PHE A 26 4.66 20.65 -5.55
N ASP A 27 4.93 21.23 -6.71
CA ASP A 27 5.20 22.65 -6.79
C ASP A 27 3.91 23.49 -6.95
N GLU A 28 4.05 24.80 -7.12
CA GLU A 28 2.91 25.72 -7.29
C GLU A 28 2.11 25.48 -8.57
N GLN A 29 2.62 24.72 -9.51
CA GLN A 29 2.01 24.35 -10.78
C GLN A 29 1.47 22.92 -10.77
N ASP A 30 1.42 22.26 -9.58
CA ASP A 30 1.04 20.86 -9.38
C ASP A 30 1.97 19.86 -10.12
N GLU A 31 3.19 20.27 -10.49
CA GLU A 31 4.19 19.37 -11.02
C GLU A 31 4.78 18.52 -9.91
N LEU A 32 4.89 17.21 -10.19
CA LEU A 32 5.31 16.21 -9.21
C LEU A 32 6.83 16.02 -9.25
N ALA A 33 7.46 16.11 -8.08
CA ALA A 33 8.85 15.71 -7.87
C ALA A 33 8.96 14.59 -6.85
N LEU A 34 9.79 13.59 -7.15
CA LEU A 34 10.09 12.49 -6.24
C LEU A 34 11.47 12.69 -5.63
N LEU A 35 11.54 12.53 -4.30
CA LEU A 35 12.77 12.65 -3.53
C LEU A 35 13.25 11.27 -3.08
N ASP A 36 14.55 11.19 -2.78
CA ASP A 36 15.19 10.03 -2.13
C ASP A 36 14.92 8.67 -2.80
N ALA A 37 15.11 8.61 -4.11
CA ALA A 37 15.09 7.36 -4.86
C ALA A 37 16.39 6.55 -4.69
N SER A 38 17.16 6.79 -3.63
CA SER A 38 18.47 6.17 -3.36
C SER A 38 18.38 4.66 -3.12
N ARG A 39 17.23 4.17 -2.65
CA ARG A 39 16.93 2.75 -2.49
C ARG A 39 16.34 2.11 -3.74
N GLY A 40 16.08 2.91 -4.77
CA GLY A 40 15.49 2.45 -6.03
C GLY A 40 16.36 1.38 -6.71
N CYS A 41 15.71 0.32 -7.12
CA CYS A 41 16.35 -0.81 -7.79
C CYS A 41 15.41 -1.42 -8.83
N LYS A 42 15.70 -2.65 -9.25
CA LYS A 42 14.76 -3.48 -9.99
C LYS A 42 14.03 -4.39 -9.01
N GLY A 43 12.72 -4.27 -8.93
CA GLY A 43 11.87 -5.00 -7.98
C GLY A 43 10.44 -5.16 -8.47
N ALA A 44 9.57 -5.64 -7.59
CA ALA A 44 8.14 -5.72 -7.84
C ALA A 44 7.47 -4.35 -7.65
N ALA A 45 6.54 -3.98 -8.53
CA ALA A 45 5.77 -2.75 -8.37
C ALA A 45 4.99 -2.73 -7.05
N ALA A 46 4.56 -3.90 -6.57
CA ALA A 46 3.87 -4.07 -5.30
C ALA A 46 4.62 -3.46 -4.09
N ASP A 47 5.96 -3.40 -4.11
CA ASP A 47 6.74 -2.77 -3.05
C ASP A 47 6.42 -1.27 -2.93
N ASP A 48 6.53 -0.52 -4.04
CA ASP A 48 6.23 0.91 -4.05
C ASP A 48 4.73 1.18 -3.84
N LEU A 49 3.86 0.38 -4.47
CA LEU A 49 2.41 0.52 -4.33
C LEU A 49 1.97 0.40 -2.86
N THR A 50 2.45 -0.62 -2.16
CA THR A 50 2.13 -0.82 -0.74
C THR A 50 2.79 0.21 0.16
N ALA A 51 4.00 0.69 -0.19
CA ALA A 51 4.68 1.73 0.56
C ALA A 51 3.91 3.06 0.58
N LEU A 52 3.22 3.40 -0.51
CA LEU A 52 2.31 4.56 -0.52
C LEU A 52 0.97 4.21 0.11
N ALA A 53 0.37 3.09 -0.28
CA ALA A 53 -0.99 2.70 0.12
C ALA A 53 -1.17 2.56 1.64
N ILE A 54 -0.19 2.00 2.35
CA ILE A 54 -0.25 1.84 3.82
C ILE A 54 -0.47 3.17 4.55
N ASN A 55 -0.03 4.28 3.98
CA ASN A 55 -0.16 5.59 4.62
C ASN A 55 -1.61 6.08 4.67
N TYR A 56 -2.46 5.72 3.69
CA TYR A 56 -3.89 6.03 3.76
C TYR A 56 -4.54 5.36 4.97
N VAL A 57 -4.17 4.12 5.23
CA VAL A 57 -4.65 3.35 6.40
C VAL A 57 -4.09 3.94 7.70
N PHE A 58 -2.78 4.10 7.76
CA PHE A 58 -2.07 4.55 8.96
C PHE A 58 -2.54 5.93 9.43
N PHE A 59 -2.66 6.90 8.53
CA PHE A 59 -3.11 8.25 8.90
C PHE A 59 -4.60 8.33 9.25
N ALA A 60 -5.42 7.39 8.78
CA ALA A 60 -6.83 7.33 9.12
C ALA A 60 -7.09 6.67 10.49
N LEU A 61 -6.27 5.72 10.92
CA LEU A 61 -6.51 4.93 12.15
C LEU A 61 -6.68 5.77 13.41
N PRO A 62 -5.88 6.82 13.69
CA PRO A 62 -6.07 7.66 14.87
C PRO A 62 -7.40 8.44 14.87
N ARG A 63 -8.04 8.54 13.71
CA ARG A 63 -9.30 9.27 13.51
C ARG A 63 -10.21 8.48 12.57
N ARG A 64 -10.62 7.27 12.97
CA ARG A 64 -11.35 6.30 12.13
C ARG A 64 -12.52 6.89 11.34
N ALA A 65 -13.23 7.89 11.91
CA ALA A 65 -14.31 8.60 11.21
C ALA A 65 -13.86 9.30 9.92
N THR A 66 -12.57 9.63 9.79
CA THR A 66 -12.03 10.28 8.58
C THR A 66 -11.81 9.31 7.42
N TRP A 67 -11.83 7.99 7.68
CA TRP A 67 -11.66 7.00 6.61
C TRP A 67 -12.66 7.23 5.49
N ARG A 68 -13.96 7.18 5.80
CA ARG A 68 -15.02 7.27 4.80
C ARG A 68 -15.03 8.59 4.02
N THR A 69 -14.65 9.69 4.67
CA THR A 69 -14.79 11.04 4.10
C THR A 69 -13.53 11.57 3.42
N ALA A 70 -12.36 11.10 3.83
CA ALA A 70 -11.08 11.59 3.33
C ALA A 70 -10.22 10.47 2.70
N PHE A 71 -9.93 9.40 3.45
CA PHE A 71 -8.92 8.43 3.02
C PHE A 71 -9.45 7.34 2.08
N ALA A 72 -10.68 6.86 2.26
CA ALA A 72 -11.27 5.88 1.34
C ALA A 72 -11.40 6.39 -0.11
N PRO A 73 -11.81 7.65 -0.35
CA PRO A 73 -11.77 8.22 -1.70
C PRO A 73 -10.36 8.26 -2.29
N LEU A 74 -9.33 8.62 -1.49
CA LEU A 74 -7.94 8.64 -1.94
C LEU A 74 -7.41 7.23 -2.22
N TRP A 75 -7.72 6.28 -1.35
CA TRP A 75 -7.41 4.85 -1.55
C TRP A 75 -7.99 4.33 -2.87
N LYS A 76 -9.27 4.56 -3.11
CA LYS A 76 -9.94 4.14 -4.35
C LYS A 76 -9.35 4.82 -5.57
N ALA A 77 -9.12 6.13 -5.50
CA ALA A 77 -8.52 6.90 -6.60
C ALA A 77 -7.11 6.42 -6.94
N PHE A 78 -6.30 6.08 -5.94
CA PHE A 78 -4.94 5.57 -6.14
C PHE A 78 -4.94 4.26 -6.95
N TRP A 79 -5.71 3.27 -6.51
CA TRP A 79 -5.77 1.98 -7.17
C TRP A 79 -6.43 2.04 -8.55
N GLU A 80 -7.47 2.85 -8.68
CA GLU A 80 -8.12 3.06 -9.98
C GLU A 80 -7.21 3.79 -10.97
N SER A 81 -6.46 4.79 -10.52
CA SER A 81 -5.47 5.48 -11.36
C SER A 81 -4.37 4.51 -11.82
N TYR A 82 -3.89 3.63 -10.94
CA TYR A 82 -2.95 2.58 -11.30
C TYR A 82 -3.55 1.62 -12.35
N ARG A 83 -4.78 1.16 -12.13
CA ARG A 83 -5.52 0.31 -13.07
C ARG A 83 -5.64 0.94 -14.45
N LEU A 84 -6.00 2.23 -14.50
CA LEU A 84 -6.13 2.96 -15.77
C LEU A 84 -4.79 3.14 -16.50
N ALA A 85 -3.72 3.38 -15.74
CA ALA A 85 -2.39 3.58 -16.30
C ALA A 85 -1.71 2.28 -16.77
N ARG A 86 -1.97 1.15 -16.07
CA ARG A 86 -1.24 -0.11 -16.26
C ARG A 86 -2.09 -1.24 -16.83
N GLY A 87 -3.39 -1.14 -16.72
CA GLY A 87 -4.35 -2.18 -17.10
C GLY A 87 -4.78 -3.08 -15.94
N ALA A 88 -5.93 -3.70 -16.08
CA ALA A 88 -6.52 -4.57 -15.05
C ALA A 88 -5.67 -5.81 -14.75
N GLU A 89 -5.09 -6.45 -15.77
CA GLU A 89 -4.24 -7.64 -15.58
C GLU A 89 -2.95 -7.34 -14.79
N GLU A 90 -2.37 -6.15 -14.98
CA GLU A 90 -1.18 -5.75 -14.22
C GLU A 90 -1.56 -5.46 -12.77
N LEU A 91 -2.68 -4.74 -12.54
CA LEU A 91 -3.19 -4.51 -11.19
C LEU A 91 -3.44 -5.83 -10.45
N GLU A 92 -4.15 -6.78 -11.06
CA GLU A 92 -4.43 -8.10 -10.46
C GLU A 92 -3.14 -8.84 -10.09
N ARG A 93 -2.15 -8.81 -10.98
CA ARG A 93 -0.83 -9.40 -10.72
C ARG A 93 -0.13 -8.75 -9.53
N ASP A 94 -0.11 -7.42 -9.49
CA ASP A 94 0.58 -6.68 -8.44
C ASP A 94 -0.16 -6.79 -7.09
N LEU A 95 -1.50 -6.86 -7.09
CA LEU A 95 -2.29 -7.17 -5.89
C LEU A 95 -2.01 -8.59 -5.37
N GLY A 96 -1.84 -9.58 -6.26
CA GLY A 96 -1.43 -10.94 -5.87
C GLY A 96 -0.04 -11.00 -5.25
N MET A 97 0.81 -10.01 -5.52
CA MET A 97 2.16 -9.92 -4.93
C MET A 97 2.24 -8.98 -3.73
N ALA A 98 1.22 -8.17 -3.50
CA ALA A 98 1.20 -7.13 -2.48
C ALA A 98 1.22 -7.64 -1.01
N PRO A 99 0.63 -8.82 -0.66
CA PRO A 99 0.50 -9.22 0.72
C PRO A 99 1.79 -9.17 1.55
N PRO A 100 2.92 -9.77 1.17
CA PRO A 100 4.14 -9.74 1.98
C PRO A 100 4.72 -8.31 2.14
N PHE A 101 4.56 -7.46 1.12
CA PHE A 101 4.98 -6.06 1.20
C PHE A 101 4.07 -5.26 2.13
N MET A 102 2.75 -5.46 2.04
CA MET A 102 1.78 -4.81 2.93
C MET A 102 2.02 -5.21 4.38
N ALA A 103 2.20 -6.52 4.65
CA ALA A 103 2.54 -7.02 5.98
C ALA A 103 3.83 -6.40 6.52
N TRP A 104 4.88 -6.34 5.71
CA TRP A 104 6.14 -5.70 6.08
C TRP A 104 5.94 -4.23 6.46
N ARG A 105 5.20 -3.45 5.65
CA ARG A 105 4.92 -2.04 5.91
C ARG A 105 4.11 -1.84 7.19
N ALA A 106 3.11 -2.69 7.42
CA ALA A 106 2.31 -2.67 8.64
C ALA A 106 3.16 -2.96 9.89
N LEU A 107 4.06 -3.95 9.84
CA LEU A 107 5.00 -4.26 10.91
C LEU A 107 5.99 -3.13 11.19
N VAL A 108 6.46 -2.43 10.15
CA VAL A 108 7.33 -1.25 10.31
C VAL A 108 6.60 -0.16 11.10
N VAL A 109 5.35 0.16 10.73
CA VAL A 109 4.54 1.17 11.43
C VAL A 109 4.18 0.73 12.85
N ALA A 110 3.92 -0.55 13.07
CA ALA A 110 3.63 -1.09 14.40
C ALA A 110 4.85 -1.11 15.34
N ASN A 111 6.07 -0.97 14.81
CA ASN A 111 7.28 -1.09 15.60
C ASN A 111 7.52 0.17 16.46
N PRO A 112 7.54 0.05 17.82
CA PRO A 112 7.75 1.19 18.73
C PRO A 112 9.13 1.84 18.63
N ALA A 113 10.12 1.13 18.11
CA ALA A 113 11.45 1.70 17.93
C ALA A 113 11.48 2.77 16.83
N TRP A 114 10.60 2.66 15.82
CA TRP A 114 10.53 3.61 14.71
C TRP A 114 9.36 4.59 14.85
N TYR A 115 8.27 4.15 15.47
CA TYR A 115 7.05 4.94 15.68
C TYR A 115 6.66 4.93 17.16
N PRO A 116 7.44 5.59 18.05
CA PRO A 116 7.23 5.54 19.51
C PRO A 116 5.86 6.10 19.94
N ASP A 117 5.37 7.13 19.25
CA ASP A 117 4.17 7.88 19.61
C ASP A 117 2.85 7.25 19.09
N VAL A 118 2.94 6.13 18.36
CA VAL A 118 1.75 5.43 17.87
C VAL A 118 1.03 4.72 19.01
N THR A 119 -0.29 4.93 19.11
CA THR A 119 -1.12 4.33 20.18
C THR A 119 -1.17 2.80 20.06
N LEU A 120 -1.44 2.11 21.17
CA LEU A 120 -1.62 0.66 21.19
C LEU A 120 -2.74 0.21 20.23
N GLU A 121 -3.86 0.94 20.22
CA GLU A 121 -4.98 0.64 19.33
C GLU A 121 -4.57 0.69 17.84
N THR A 122 -3.81 1.71 17.45
CA THR A 122 -3.29 1.81 16.08
C THR A 122 -2.28 0.69 15.79
N ARG A 123 -1.43 0.30 16.76
CA ARG A 123 -0.51 -0.82 16.61
C ARG A 123 -1.25 -2.14 16.40
N ASP A 124 -2.26 -2.40 17.21
CA ASP A 124 -3.07 -3.62 17.11
C ASP A 124 -3.77 -3.70 15.76
N ALA A 125 -4.30 -2.57 15.26
CA ALA A 125 -4.89 -2.52 13.92
C ALA A 125 -3.85 -2.79 12.82
N MET A 126 -2.62 -2.28 12.95
CA MET A 126 -1.53 -2.56 12.00
C MET A 126 -1.08 -4.02 12.07
N LEU A 127 -1.00 -4.62 13.26
CA LEU A 127 -0.69 -6.04 13.41
C LEU A 127 -1.78 -6.92 12.81
N THR A 128 -3.06 -6.57 13.03
CA THR A 128 -4.20 -7.25 12.39
C THR A 128 -4.12 -7.17 10.87
N LEU A 129 -3.76 -6.00 10.31
CA LEU A 129 -3.54 -5.86 8.87
C LEU A 129 -2.39 -6.74 8.37
N ALA A 130 -1.30 -6.82 9.12
CA ALA A 130 -0.16 -7.67 8.77
C ALA A 130 -0.53 -9.16 8.77
N GLU A 131 -1.26 -9.62 9.79
CA GLU A 131 -1.74 -11.00 9.90
C GLU A 131 -2.66 -11.34 8.71
N ARG A 132 -3.67 -10.51 8.45
CA ARG A 132 -4.59 -10.72 7.31
C ARG A 132 -3.85 -10.75 5.99
N ALA A 133 -2.91 -9.84 5.78
CA ALA A 133 -2.11 -9.81 4.55
C ALA A 133 -1.27 -11.09 4.39
N LEU A 134 -0.70 -11.65 5.46
CA LEU A 134 0.09 -12.88 5.40
C LEU A 134 -0.75 -14.13 5.15
N ASP A 135 -2.02 -14.12 5.53
CA ASP A 135 -2.95 -15.23 5.32
C ASP A 135 -3.66 -15.18 3.95
N ALA A 136 -3.52 -14.07 3.23
CA ALA A 136 -4.21 -13.84 1.97
C ALA A 136 -3.39 -14.28 0.75
N ASP A 137 -4.05 -14.81 -0.28
CA ASP A 137 -3.45 -15.11 -1.59
C ASP A 137 -3.23 -13.84 -2.46
N GLY A 138 -3.82 -12.72 -2.07
CA GLY A 138 -3.72 -11.42 -2.73
C GLY A 138 -4.30 -10.32 -1.85
N LEU A 139 -3.93 -9.06 -2.10
CA LEU A 139 -4.45 -7.91 -1.38
C LEU A 139 -5.88 -7.61 -1.85
N ASP A 140 -6.86 -7.82 -0.97
CA ASP A 140 -8.22 -7.37 -1.18
C ASP A 140 -8.36 -5.91 -0.75
N LEU A 141 -8.74 -5.05 -1.71
CA LEU A 141 -8.82 -3.61 -1.49
C LEU A 141 -10.03 -3.21 -0.63
N ASP A 142 -11.05 -4.04 -0.57
CA ASP A 142 -12.28 -3.79 0.19
C ASP A 142 -12.16 -4.26 1.65
N GLU A 143 -11.36 -5.29 1.94
CA GLU A 143 -11.13 -5.77 3.32
C GLU A 143 -10.50 -4.73 4.24
N VAL A 144 -9.77 -3.76 3.69
CA VAL A 144 -9.19 -2.65 4.45
C VAL A 144 -10.27 -1.84 5.18
N GLU A 145 -11.49 -1.74 4.63
CA GLU A 145 -12.60 -1.02 5.27
C GLU A 145 -13.00 -1.63 6.62
N GLU A 146 -12.78 -2.92 6.84
CA GLU A 146 -13.08 -3.60 8.11
C GLU A 146 -12.24 -3.12 9.29
N LEU A 147 -11.06 -2.54 9.03
CA LEU A 147 -10.23 -1.93 10.08
C LEU A 147 -10.88 -0.67 10.67
N PHE A 148 -11.88 -0.12 9.98
CA PHE A 148 -12.56 1.13 10.34
C PHE A 148 -14.03 0.94 10.72
N ALA A 149 -14.49 -0.31 10.80
CA ALA A 149 -15.85 -0.69 11.20
C ALA A 149 -16.12 -0.51 12.69
#